data_2415e896fbe6d5ca0c4758beaac3a9d0
#
_entry.id   2415e896fbe6d5ca0c4758beaac3a9d0
#
_cell.length_a   1.000
_cell.length_b   1.000
_cell.length_c   1.000
_cell.angle_alpha   90.00
_cell.angle_beta   90.00
_cell.angle_gamma   90.00
#
_symmetry.space_group_name_H-M   'P 1'
#
loop_
_entity.id
_entity.type
_entity.pdbx_description
1 polymer ?
#
loop_
_entity_poly.entity_id
_entity_poly.type
_entity_poly.pdbx_seq_one_letter_code
_entity_poly.pdbx_strand_id
1 'polypeptide(L)'
;IEKAVQIALNEAEYGWDKKYGGIFYFMDRLGHPCQQLEWDQKLWWVHIETLITMLKGYKLTGNKKCLEWFERVHNYVWTHFTDPDYPEWYGYLNRQGEVLLPLKGGKWKGCFHVPRGLFQCWQMLKDM
;
A
#
# COMPACT_ATOMS: atom_id res chain seq x y z
N ILE A 1 8.45 4.41 19.41
CA ILE A 1 8.68 3.87 18.05
C ILE A 1 8.10 2.46 17.97
N GLU A 2 8.50 1.52 18.85
CA GLU A 2 8.07 0.11 18.82
C GLU A 2 6.55 -0.07 18.83
N LYS A 3 5.83 0.67 19.71
CA LYS A 3 4.38 0.66 19.74
C LYS A 3 3.75 1.09 18.40
N ALA A 4 4.31 2.10 17.75
CA ALA A 4 3.83 2.56 16.45
C ALA A 4 4.07 1.50 15.37
N VAL A 5 5.24 0.85 15.39
CA VAL A 5 5.55 -0.25 14.47
C VAL A 5 4.60 -1.43 14.68
N GLN A 6 4.31 -1.79 15.94
CA GLN A 6 3.37 -2.87 16.23
C GLN A 6 1.95 -2.55 15.73
N ILE A 7 1.49 -1.31 15.89
CA ILE A 7 0.20 -0.87 15.35
C ILE A 7 0.20 -1.02 13.83
N ALA A 8 1.23 -0.51 13.14
CA ALA A 8 1.34 -0.60 11.69
C ALA A 8 1.33 -2.04 11.18
N LEU A 9 2.04 -2.96 11.86
CA LEU A 9 2.03 -4.38 11.53
C LEU A 9 0.64 -5.00 11.71
N ASN A 10 -0.06 -4.67 12.78
CA ASN A 10 -1.41 -5.17 13.05
C ASN A 10 -2.40 -4.66 11.98
N GLU A 11 -2.31 -3.39 11.60
CA GLU A 11 -3.15 -2.80 10.56
C GLU A 11 -2.88 -3.42 9.18
N ALA A 12 -1.61 -3.68 8.85
CA ALA A 12 -1.26 -4.35 7.60
C ALA A 12 -1.81 -5.78 7.55
N GLU A 13 -1.67 -6.55 8.63
CA GLU A 13 -2.21 -7.92 8.71
C GLU A 13 -3.74 -7.92 8.65
N TYR A 14 -4.40 -7.00 9.34
CA TYR A 14 -5.85 -6.88 9.35
C TYR A 14 -6.41 -6.44 7.99
N GLY A 15 -5.77 -5.46 7.36
CA GLY A 15 -6.20 -4.88 6.08
C GLY A 15 -5.85 -5.70 4.85
N TRP A 16 -5.00 -6.74 4.97
CA TRP A 16 -4.57 -7.51 3.81
C TRP A 16 -5.65 -8.47 3.31
N ASP A 17 -5.97 -8.40 2.02
CA ASP A 17 -6.86 -9.37 1.38
C ASP A 17 -6.14 -10.71 1.19
N LYS A 18 -6.50 -11.69 2.02
CA LYS A 18 -5.88 -13.04 1.99
C LYS A 18 -6.20 -13.83 0.73
N LYS A 19 -7.22 -13.42 -0.04
CA LYS A 19 -7.64 -14.12 -1.25
C LYS A 19 -6.97 -13.58 -2.51
N TYR A 20 -6.90 -12.26 -2.65
CA TYR A 20 -6.43 -11.61 -3.88
C TYR A 20 -5.18 -10.75 -3.67
N GLY A 21 -4.73 -10.60 -2.43
CA GLY A 21 -3.65 -9.67 -2.10
C GLY A 21 -4.10 -8.22 -2.09
N GLY A 22 -3.15 -7.34 -1.74
CA GLY A 22 -3.41 -5.92 -1.57
C GLY A 22 -4.17 -5.58 -0.29
N ILE A 23 -4.21 -4.31 0.04
CA ILE A 23 -4.82 -3.79 1.25
C ILE A 23 -6.19 -3.20 0.91
N PHE A 24 -7.22 -3.61 1.65
CA PHE A 24 -8.57 -3.04 1.52
C PHE A 24 -8.58 -1.54 1.84
N TYR A 25 -9.46 -0.81 1.16
CA TYR A 25 -9.62 0.63 1.42
C TYR A 25 -10.31 0.89 2.76
N PHE A 26 -11.39 0.18 3.05
CA PHE A 26 -12.07 0.24 4.34
C PHE A 26 -12.36 -1.16 4.88
N MET A 27 -12.33 -1.28 6.19
CA MET A 27 -12.81 -2.48 6.89
C MET A 27 -13.54 -2.06 8.16
N ASP A 28 -14.64 -2.74 8.47
CA ASP A 28 -15.29 -2.58 9.77
C ASP A 28 -14.51 -3.37 10.83
N ARG A 29 -14.21 -2.72 11.95
CA ARG A 29 -13.41 -3.29 13.03
C ARG A 29 -14.05 -4.55 13.67
N LEU A 30 -15.36 -4.63 13.66
CA LEU A 30 -16.13 -5.74 14.25
C LEU A 30 -16.55 -6.78 13.20
N GLY A 31 -16.17 -6.57 11.93
CA GLY A 31 -16.52 -7.46 10.82
C GLY A 31 -17.94 -7.27 10.28
N HIS A 32 -18.58 -6.14 10.60
CA HIS A 32 -19.85 -5.81 9.98
C HIS A 32 -19.67 -5.41 8.51
N PRO A 33 -20.73 -5.44 7.70
CA PRO A 33 -20.67 -4.92 6.34
C PRO A 33 -20.25 -3.46 6.31
N CYS A 34 -19.29 -3.14 5.46
CA CYS A 34 -18.85 -1.75 5.28
C CYS A 34 -19.95 -0.92 4.62
N GLN A 35 -20.14 0.31 5.12
CA GLN A 35 -21.08 1.27 4.52
C GLN A 35 -20.54 1.89 3.23
N GLN A 36 -19.22 1.97 3.09
CA GLN A 36 -18.56 2.48 1.89
C GLN A 36 -18.66 1.45 0.78
N LEU A 37 -19.25 1.81 -0.35
CA LEU A 37 -19.43 0.88 -1.48
C LEU A 37 -18.10 0.45 -2.11
N GLU A 38 -17.09 1.31 -2.04
CA GLU A 38 -15.74 1.10 -2.55
C GLU A 38 -14.78 0.44 -1.54
N TRP A 39 -15.29 -0.13 -0.45
CA TRP A 39 -14.49 -0.67 0.66
C TRP A 39 -13.44 -1.70 0.25
N ASP A 40 -13.73 -2.50 -0.76
CA ASP A 40 -12.87 -3.58 -1.22
C ASP A 40 -11.89 -3.19 -2.34
N GLN A 41 -11.91 -1.92 -2.76
CA GLN A 41 -10.96 -1.42 -3.74
C GLN A 41 -9.54 -1.37 -3.16
N LYS A 42 -8.57 -1.45 -4.06
CA LYS A 42 -7.15 -1.29 -3.73
C LYS A 42 -6.69 0.06 -4.25
N LEU A 43 -6.30 0.95 -3.34
CA LEU A 43 -5.94 2.33 -3.69
C LEU A 43 -4.42 2.55 -3.64
N TRP A 44 -3.91 3.34 -4.58
CA TRP A 44 -2.48 3.67 -4.75
C TRP A 44 -1.85 4.22 -3.46
N TRP A 45 -2.54 5.17 -2.81
CA TRP A 45 -1.98 5.86 -1.65
C TRP A 45 -1.86 4.95 -0.42
N VAL A 46 -2.81 4.07 -0.20
CA VAL A 46 -2.77 3.08 0.89
C VAL A 46 -1.51 2.22 0.77
N HIS A 47 -1.21 1.75 -0.43
CA HIS A 47 -0.09 0.85 -0.67
C HIS A 47 1.27 1.55 -0.57
N ILE A 48 1.42 2.75 -1.18
CA ILE A 48 2.68 3.47 -1.09
C ILE A 48 3.00 3.96 0.33
N GLU A 49 1.99 4.41 1.09
CA GLU A 49 2.19 4.78 2.50
C GLU A 49 2.54 3.56 3.36
N THR A 50 1.99 2.40 3.05
CA THR A 50 2.39 1.15 3.70
C THR A 50 3.85 0.80 3.40
N LEU A 51 4.29 0.93 2.16
CA LEU A 51 5.71 0.72 1.80
C LEU A 51 6.64 1.60 2.62
N ILE A 52 6.35 2.91 2.69
CA ILE A 52 7.13 3.87 3.48
C ILE A 52 7.15 3.44 4.96
N THR A 53 5.98 3.13 5.50
CA THR A 53 5.80 2.79 6.91
C THR A 53 6.59 1.53 7.29
N MET A 54 6.49 0.50 6.48
CA MET A 54 7.16 -0.78 6.73
C MET A 54 8.68 -0.66 6.61
N LEU A 55 9.16 -0.01 5.55
CA LEU A 55 10.60 0.19 5.36
C LEU A 55 11.21 1.06 6.48
N LYS A 56 10.50 2.14 6.87
CA LYS A 56 10.91 2.99 7.97
C LYS A 56 10.88 2.25 9.32
N GLY A 57 9.85 1.42 9.53
CA GLY A 57 9.76 0.55 10.72
C GLY A 57 10.95 -0.38 10.83
N TYR A 58 11.31 -1.04 9.75
CA TYR A 58 12.50 -1.89 9.69
C TYR A 58 13.79 -1.09 9.97
N LYS A 59 13.99 0.03 9.30
CA LYS A 59 15.19 0.87 9.47
C LYS A 59 15.37 1.38 10.91
N LEU A 60 14.28 1.69 11.61
CA LEU A 60 14.30 2.24 12.95
C LEU A 60 14.40 1.18 14.06
N THR A 61 13.96 -0.05 13.82
CA THR A 61 13.82 -1.08 14.87
C THR A 61 14.51 -2.39 14.56
N GLY A 62 14.93 -2.62 13.31
CA GLY A 62 15.46 -3.92 12.87
C GLY A 62 14.39 -5.03 12.79
N ASN A 63 13.11 -4.71 12.95
CA ASN A 63 12.04 -5.71 12.97
C ASN A 63 11.83 -6.33 11.59
N LYS A 64 12.25 -7.58 11.42
CA LYS A 64 12.19 -8.32 10.15
C LYS A 64 10.78 -8.46 9.58
N LYS A 65 9.75 -8.49 10.43
CA LYS A 65 8.36 -8.52 9.95
C LYS A 65 8.00 -7.27 9.11
N CYS A 66 8.59 -6.13 9.43
CA CYS A 66 8.41 -4.93 8.61
C CYS A 66 9.01 -5.10 7.22
N LEU A 67 10.19 -5.74 7.12
CA LEU A 67 10.80 -6.01 5.82
C LEU A 67 9.97 -7.02 5.01
N GLU A 68 9.49 -8.10 5.63
CA GLU A 68 8.60 -9.08 4.99
C GLU A 68 7.33 -8.42 4.45
N TRP A 69 6.73 -7.50 5.22
CA TRP A 69 5.58 -6.72 4.77
C TRP A 69 5.91 -5.74 3.65
N PHE A 70 7.06 -5.08 3.73
CA PHE A 70 7.55 -4.23 2.65
C PHE A 70 7.66 -5.02 1.34
N GLU A 71 8.33 -6.18 1.36
CA GLU A 71 8.51 -7.03 0.18
C GLU A 71 7.16 -7.52 -0.38
N ARG A 72 6.26 -7.94 0.50
CA ARG A 72 4.91 -8.40 0.10
C ARG A 72 4.13 -7.30 -0.60
N VAL A 73 4.07 -6.11 -0.03
CA VAL A 73 3.35 -4.97 -0.63
C VAL A 73 4.07 -4.48 -1.88
N HIS A 74 5.40 -4.47 -1.88
CA HIS A 74 6.22 -4.12 -3.04
C HIS A 74 5.90 -5.03 -4.25
N ASN A 75 5.91 -6.34 -4.05
CA ASN A 75 5.55 -7.28 -5.11
C ASN A 75 4.13 -7.04 -5.62
N TYR A 76 3.18 -6.80 -4.72
CA TYR A 76 1.80 -6.51 -5.11
C TYR A 76 1.69 -5.24 -5.97
N VAL A 77 2.31 -4.14 -5.55
CA VAL A 77 2.17 -2.87 -6.28
C VAL A 77 2.82 -2.92 -7.67
N TRP A 78 3.98 -3.56 -7.79
CA TRP A 78 4.65 -3.68 -9.08
C TRP A 78 3.97 -4.66 -10.04
N THR A 79 3.15 -5.56 -9.51
CA THR A 79 2.34 -6.47 -10.34
C THR A 79 1.04 -5.83 -10.81
N HIS A 80 0.41 -4.99 -9.96
CA HIS A 80 -0.98 -4.58 -10.19
C HIS A 80 -1.18 -3.10 -10.49
N PHE A 81 -0.34 -2.20 -9.94
CA PHE A 81 -0.53 -0.75 -10.12
C PHE A 81 0.27 -0.16 -11.28
N THR A 82 1.30 -0.86 -11.76
CA THR A 82 2.17 -0.34 -12.82
C THR A 82 1.53 -0.49 -14.20
N ASP A 83 1.86 0.46 -15.07
CA ASP A 83 1.55 0.41 -16.48
C ASP A 83 2.86 0.11 -17.24
N PRO A 84 2.90 -0.94 -18.07
CA PRO A 84 4.11 -1.31 -18.79
C PRO A 84 4.52 -0.29 -19.86
N ASP A 85 3.58 0.49 -20.38
CA ASP A 85 3.80 1.39 -21.50
C ASP A 85 4.07 2.84 -21.06
N TYR A 86 3.49 3.25 -19.93
CA TYR A 86 3.57 4.63 -19.45
C TYR A 86 3.88 4.70 -17.96
N PRO A 87 4.86 5.52 -17.53
CA PRO A 87 5.16 5.70 -16.11
C PRO A 87 3.96 6.23 -15.32
N GLU A 88 4.02 6.12 -14.02
CA GLU A 88 3.00 6.41 -13.04
C GLU A 88 2.02 5.24 -12.83
N TRP A 89 1.67 5.04 -11.58
CA TRP A 89 0.73 4.00 -11.18
C TRP A 89 -0.71 4.35 -11.52
N TYR A 90 -1.52 3.33 -11.82
CA TYR A 90 -2.97 3.46 -11.74
C TYR A 90 -3.39 3.81 -10.31
N GLY A 91 -4.53 4.47 -10.17
CA GLY A 91 -5.01 4.91 -8.85
C GLY A 91 -5.92 3.88 -8.17
N TYR A 92 -6.71 3.19 -8.96
CA TYR A 92 -7.84 2.42 -8.46
C TYR A 92 -7.89 1.04 -9.09
N LEU A 93 -7.76 0.01 -8.25
CA LEU A 93 -7.96 -1.37 -8.66
C LEU A 93 -9.23 -1.92 -7.99
N ASN A 94 -9.88 -2.88 -8.65
CA ASN A 94 -10.92 -3.66 -8.03
C ASN A 94 -10.33 -4.63 -6.97
N ARG A 95 -11.19 -5.38 -6.31
CA ARG A 95 -10.74 -6.34 -5.30
C ARG A 95 -9.76 -7.38 -5.84
N GLN A 96 -9.93 -7.81 -7.10
CA GLN A 96 -9.10 -8.81 -7.76
C GLN A 96 -7.71 -8.28 -8.17
N GLY A 97 -7.50 -6.96 -8.07
CA GLY A 97 -6.25 -6.31 -8.47
C GLY A 97 -6.22 -5.88 -9.94
N GLU A 98 -7.37 -5.83 -10.60
CA GLU A 98 -7.50 -5.35 -11.97
C GLU A 98 -7.77 -3.84 -11.99
N VAL A 99 -7.30 -3.15 -13.01
CA VAL A 99 -7.46 -1.70 -13.16
C VAL A 99 -8.95 -1.35 -13.29
N LEU A 100 -9.48 -0.65 -12.28
CA LEU A 100 -10.87 -0.21 -12.24
C LEU A 100 -11.09 1.08 -13.04
N LEU A 101 -10.16 2.02 -12.89
CA LEU A 101 -10.14 3.27 -13.63
C LEU A 101 -8.76 3.45 -14.30
N PRO A 102 -8.68 3.55 -15.63
CA PRO A 102 -7.42 3.70 -16.33
C PRO A 102 -6.84 5.12 -16.23
N LEU A 103 -7.17 5.83 -15.16
CA LEU A 103 -6.69 7.18 -14.86
C LEU A 103 -5.47 7.11 -13.95
N LYS A 104 -4.43 7.85 -14.32
CA LYS A 104 -3.20 8.02 -13.52
C LYS A 104 -3.17 9.31 -12.73
N GLY A 105 -4.09 10.21 -12.98
CA GLY A 105 -4.32 11.44 -12.24
C GLY A 105 -5.81 11.71 -12.10
N GLY A 106 -6.19 12.57 -11.18
CA GLY A 106 -7.59 12.92 -10.97
C GLY A 106 -7.77 13.85 -9.77
N LYS A 107 -9.02 14.03 -9.35
CA LYS A 107 -9.35 14.91 -8.23
C LYS A 107 -8.58 14.57 -6.94
N TRP A 108 -8.35 13.29 -6.69
CA TRP A 108 -7.72 12.81 -5.46
C TRP A 108 -6.30 12.31 -5.66
N LYS A 109 -5.94 11.90 -6.87
CA LYS A 109 -4.62 11.38 -7.20
C LYS A 109 -3.81 12.43 -7.96
N GLY A 110 -2.90 13.07 -7.25
CA GLY A 110 -1.87 13.94 -7.82
C GLY A 110 -0.47 13.37 -7.63
N CYS A 111 0.54 14.19 -7.88
CA CYS A 111 1.96 13.80 -7.77
C CYS A 111 2.50 13.77 -6.32
N PHE A 112 1.66 13.65 -5.32
CA PHE A 112 2.11 13.66 -3.91
C PHE A 112 2.53 12.28 -3.40
N HIS A 113 1.61 11.31 -3.38
CA HIS A 113 1.86 10.03 -2.70
C HIS A 113 2.93 9.19 -3.39
N VAL A 114 2.75 8.89 -4.68
CA VAL A 114 3.64 7.96 -5.39
C VAL A 114 5.05 8.52 -5.55
N PRO A 115 5.28 9.72 -6.14
CA PRO A 115 6.64 10.22 -6.33
C PRO A 115 7.37 10.44 -5.00
N ARG A 116 6.68 11.03 -4.00
CA ARG A 116 7.24 11.22 -2.66
C ARG A 116 7.59 9.89 -2.00
N GLY A 117 6.65 8.95 -2.08
CA GLY A 117 6.82 7.65 -1.45
C GLY A 117 7.95 6.83 -2.05
N LEU A 118 8.03 6.76 -3.38
CA LEU A 118 9.13 6.09 -4.08
C LEU A 118 10.46 6.75 -3.76
N PHE A 119 10.52 8.08 -3.74
CA PHE A 119 11.73 8.82 -3.37
C PHE A 119 12.18 8.49 -1.93
N GLN A 120 11.25 8.48 -0.97
CA GLN A 120 11.57 8.13 0.42
C GLN A 120 12.02 6.67 0.56
N CYS A 121 11.35 5.74 -0.10
CA CYS A 121 11.78 4.34 -0.11
C CYS A 121 13.18 4.19 -0.72
N TRP A 122 13.43 4.84 -1.86
CA TRP A 122 14.75 4.83 -2.49
C TRP A 122 15.85 5.37 -1.58
N GLN A 123 15.61 6.51 -0.90
CA GLN A 123 16.57 7.06 0.06
C GLN A 123 16.85 6.08 1.21
N MET A 124 15.82 5.47 1.78
CA MET A 124 15.99 4.52 2.87
C MET A 124 16.75 3.26 2.45
N LEU A 125 16.49 2.75 1.24
CA LEU A 125 17.17 1.56 0.69
C LEU A 125 18.65 1.83 0.34
N LYS A 126 18.95 3.04 -0.14
CA LYS A 126 20.34 3.43 -0.46
C LYS A 126 21.26 3.42 0.77
N ASP A 127 20.70 3.69 1.95
CA ASP A 127 21.42 3.78 3.22
C ASP A 127 21.39 2.46 4.02
N MET A 128 20.88 1.38 3.45
CA MET A 128 20.85 0.03 4.03
C MET A 128 21.96 -0.84 3.47
#